data_d8f66b4d445f18d6745140035201db72
#
_entry.id   d8f66b4d445f18d6745140035201db72
#
_cell.length_a   1.000
_cell.length_b   1.000
_cell.length_c   1.000
_cell.angle_alpha   90.00
_cell.angle_beta   90.00
_cell.angle_gamma   90.00
#
_symmetry.space_group_name_H-M   'P 1'
#
loop_
_entity.id
_entity.type
_entity.pdbx_description
1 polymer ?
#
loop_
_entity_poly.entity_id
_entity_poly.type
_entity_poly.pdbx_seq_one_letter_code
_entity_poly.pdbx_strand_id
1 'polypeptide(L)'
;DVCYEKLCGEDRPCQGCPLNRDSDGAVMFYNKAIQQWVEVSSGNMDWPGLGPCRVILVREINEGNKNLFYNLTSISAYDELFELNFTRDYYKILYHQEGKYVIPAPEGTLSSMVQEVSEHMIHPEDARRFLEFWEPGRIASCLSDQHASRILKGEFRKRKVDGTWCWVAQIVVPILSGAEDEDIVMCFIQDIDEQKRREESLALGNQLTEEGLDPITGLCRRPVFFRQSAAFLK
;
A
#
# COMPACT_ATOMS: atom_id res chain seq x y z
N ASP A 1 25.22 24.35 12.00
CA ASP A 1 23.80 24.38 11.58
C ASP A 1 23.34 22.97 11.33
N VAL A 2 22.17 22.59 11.85
CA VAL A 2 21.61 21.25 11.68
C VAL A 2 20.57 21.26 10.57
N CYS A 3 20.52 20.16 9.79
CA CYS A 3 19.70 20.09 8.57
C CYS A 3 18.19 20.19 8.86
N TYR A 4 17.73 19.62 9.95
CA TYR A 4 16.31 19.63 10.30
C TYR A 4 15.80 21.05 10.62
N GLU A 5 16.64 21.93 11.19
CA GLU A 5 16.27 23.34 11.40
C GLU A 5 16.27 24.13 10.09
N LYS A 6 17.34 23.98 9.28
CA LYS A 6 17.56 24.82 8.09
C LYS A 6 16.80 24.38 6.86
N LEU A 7 16.64 23.05 6.66
CA LEU A 7 16.01 22.51 5.46
C LEU A 7 14.56 22.08 5.68
N CYS A 8 14.22 21.67 6.89
CA CYS A 8 12.89 21.11 7.17
C CYS A 8 12.03 22.00 8.08
N GLY A 9 12.62 23.04 8.71
CA GLY A 9 11.91 23.93 9.64
C GLY A 9 11.47 23.25 10.93
N GLU A 10 12.17 22.17 11.34
CA GLU A 10 11.84 21.38 12.54
C GLU A 10 12.81 21.75 13.69
N ASP A 11 12.34 21.64 14.92
CA ASP A 11 13.12 21.87 16.14
C ASP A 11 13.89 20.63 16.64
N ARG A 12 13.67 19.48 16.01
CA ARG A 12 14.26 18.18 16.34
C ARG A 12 14.53 17.35 15.08
N PRO A 13 15.37 16.30 15.16
CA PRO A 13 15.64 15.42 14.03
C PRO A 13 14.37 14.86 13.42
N CYS A 14 14.25 14.93 12.07
CA CYS A 14 13.09 14.47 11.33
C CYS A 14 12.82 13.00 11.60
N GLN A 15 11.58 12.64 11.91
CA GLN A 15 11.18 11.23 11.98
C GLN A 15 11.30 10.58 10.59
N GLY A 16 12.02 9.45 10.52
CA GLY A 16 12.26 8.76 9.25
C GLY A 16 13.28 9.42 8.33
N CYS A 17 14.12 10.32 8.87
CA CYS A 17 15.23 10.95 8.14
C CYS A 17 16.05 9.92 7.36
N PRO A 18 16.27 10.11 6.04
CA PRO A 18 17.07 9.21 5.23
C PRO A 18 18.53 9.11 5.68
N LEU A 19 19.03 10.08 6.47
CA LEU A 19 20.35 10.01 7.08
C LEU A 19 20.48 8.95 8.17
N ASN A 20 19.37 8.56 8.79
CA ASN A 20 19.32 7.58 9.87
C ASN A 20 18.98 6.16 9.38
N ARG A 21 18.87 5.96 8.07
CA ARG A 21 18.58 4.67 7.46
C ARG A 21 19.80 4.15 6.69
N ASP A 22 20.12 2.88 6.87
CA ASP A 22 21.17 2.19 6.10
C ASP A 22 20.73 1.78 4.68
N SER A 23 19.52 2.17 4.26
CA SER A 23 18.98 1.83 2.93
C SER A 23 19.16 2.98 1.95
N ASP A 24 19.69 2.69 0.76
CA ASP A 24 19.88 3.63 -0.35
C ASP A 24 18.57 4.01 -1.09
N GLY A 25 17.43 3.99 -0.40
CA GLY A 25 16.13 4.31 -0.98
C GLY A 25 15.79 5.80 -0.92
N ALA A 26 15.10 6.29 -1.95
CA ALA A 26 14.47 7.61 -1.93
C ALA A 26 13.25 7.59 -0.98
N VAL A 27 13.07 8.66 -0.20
CA VAL A 27 11.95 8.84 0.73
C VAL A 27 11.22 10.13 0.38
N MET A 28 9.90 10.06 0.31
CA MET A 28 9.08 11.26 0.14
C MET A 28 8.60 11.78 1.49
N PHE A 29 8.65 13.09 1.64
CA PHE A 29 8.02 13.78 2.76
C PHE A 29 7.59 15.19 2.36
N TYR A 30 6.63 15.72 3.12
CA TYR A 30 6.20 17.10 2.95
C TYR A 30 7.16 18.02 3.72
N ASN A 31 7.80 18.95 3.01
CA ASN A 31 8.69 19.94 3.61
C ASN A 31 7.89 21.18 4.03
N LYS A 32 7.74 21.38 5.34
CA LYS A 32 6.99 22.49 5.93
C LYS A 32 7.58 23.85 5.60
N ALA A 33 8.91 23.95 5.48
CA ALA A 33 9.58 25.22 5.25
C ALA A 33 9.27 25.80 3.86
N ILE A 34 9.11 24.93 2.85
CA ILE A 34 8.78 25.33 1.48
C ILE A 34 7.34 24.98 1.08
N GLN A 35 6.58 24.36 2.00
CA GLN A 35 5.19 23.93 1.79
C GLN A 35 5.00 23.07 0.53
N GLN A 36 5.95 22.15 0.28
CA GLN A 36 5.95 21.30 -0.91
C GLN A 36 6.38 19.88 -0.58
N TRP A 37 5.91 18.94 -1.40
CA TRP A 37 6.40 17.57 -1.40
C TRP A 37 7.80 17.52 -1.97
N VAL A 38 8.69 16.83 -1.28
CA VAL A 38 10.07 16.61 -1.72
C VAL A 38 10.41 15.13 -1.69
N GLU A 39 11.15 14.70 -2.69
CA GLU A 39 11.85 13.43 -2.70
C GLU A 39 13.24 13.65 -2.14
N VAL A 40 13.63 12.84 -1.15
CA VAL A 40 14.97 12.89 -0.57
C VAL A 40 15.63 11.55 -0.72
N SER A 41 16.77 11.55 -1.37
CA SER A 41 17.68 10.41 -1.44
C SER A 41 18.99 10.75 -0.75
N SER A 42 19.66 9.75 -0.20
CA SER A 42 20.98 9.92 0.42
C SER A 42 21.96 8.91 -0.13
N GLY A 43 23.21 9.32 -0.28
CA GLY A 43 24.30 8.47 -0.72
C GLY A 43 25.60 8.82 0.03
N ASN A 44 26.45 7.82 0.22
CA ASN A 44 27.78 8.02 0.79
C ASN A 44 28.76 8.45 -0.31
N MET A 45 29.59 9.44 -0.06
CA MET A 45 30.68 9.82 -0.94
C MET A 45 31.88 10.32 -0.15
N ASP A 46 33.07 10.17 -0.72
CA ASP A 46 34.28 10.83 -0.20
C ASP A 46 34.40 12.22 -0.81
N TRP A 47 34.30 13.24 0.03
CA TRP A 47 34.42 14.63 -0.43
C TRP A 47 35.88 15.09 -0.33
N PRO A 48 36.47 15.62 -1.39
CA PRO A 48 37.85 16.11 -1.36
C PRO A 48 38.09 17.16 -0.25
N GLY A 49 38.99 16.85 0.66
CA GLY A 49 39.34 17.72 1.77
C GLY A 49 38.45 17.61 3.03
N LEU A 50 37.34 16.89 2.98
CA LEU A 50 36.45 16.68 4.13
C LEU A 50 36.36 15.21 4.53
N GLY A 51 36.77 14.26 3.66
CA GLY A 51 36.67 12.83 3.92
C GLY A 51 35.27 12.26 3.67
N PRO A 52 34.93 11.12 4.31
CA PRO A 52 33.66 10.47 4.08
C PRO A 52 32.48 11.33 4.53
N CYS A 53 31.59 11.63 3.58
CA CYS A 53 30.39 12.46 3.76
C CYS A 53 29.15 11.68 3.32
N ARG A 54 28.00 12.06 3.86
CA ARG A 54 26.70 11.63 3.34
C ARG A 54 26.05 12.79 2.59
N VAL A 55 25.81 12.61 1.31
CA VAL A 55 25.15 13.60 0.45
C VAL A 55 23.65 13.36 0.49
N ILE A 56 22.90 14.42 0.64
CA ILE A 56 21.43 14.42 0.54
C ILE A 56 21.08 15.14 -0.76
N LEU A 57 20.32 14.46 -1.60
CA LEU A 57 19.67 15.06 -2.76
C LEU A 57 18.21 15.31 -2.42
N VAL A 58 17.80 16.56 -2.49
CA VAL A 58 16.41 16.99 -2.30
C VAL A 58 15.87 17.43 -3.64
N ARG A 59 14.81 16.80 -4.10
CA ARG A 59 14.11 17.14 -5.34
C ARG A 59 12.71 17.62 -5.02
N GLU A 60 12.35 18.81 -5.44
CA GLU A 60 10.97 19.29 -5.37
C GLU A 60 10.07 18.47 -6.29
N ILE A 61 8.92 18.08 -5.77
CA ILE A 61 7.90 17.38 -6.53
C ILE A 61 6.83 18.40 -6.90
N ASN A 62 7.00 19.06 -8.05
CA ASN A 62 5.98 19.91 -8.63
C ASN A 62 4.88 19.06 -9.32
N GLU A 63 3.77 19.65 -9.72
CA GLU A 63 2.63 18.94 -10.33
C GLU A 63 3.01 18.07 -11.53
N GLY A 64 3.92 18.55 -12.37
CA GLY A 64 4.44 17.77 -13.49
C GLY A 64 5.34 16.60 -13.06
N ASN A 65 6.11 16.78 -11.97
CA ASN A 65 6.97 15.74 -11.41
C ASN A 65 6.21 14.77 -10.49
N LYS A 66 5.10 15.18 -9.85
CA LYS A 66 4.20 14.27 -9.15
C LYS A 66 3.75 13.16 -10.09
N ASN A 67 3.27 13.50 -11.28
CA ASN A 67 2.89 12.52 -12.29
C ASN A 67 4.08 11.66 -12.75
N LEU A 68 5.27 12.23 -12.91
CA LEU A 68 6.48 11.48 -13.26
C LEU A 68 6.96 10.58 -12.12
N PHE A 69 6.87 11.04 -10.87
CA PHE A 69 7.25 10.27 -9.69
C PHE A 69 6.27 9.12 -9.44
N TYR A 70 4.97 9.38 -9.48
CA TYR A 70 3.95 8.32 -9.44
C TYR A 70 4.14 7.35 -10.61
N ASN A 71 4.54 7.84 -11.76
CA ASN A 71 4.89 7.04 -12.92
C ASN A 71 6.13 6.16 -12.70
N LEU A 72 7.19 6.62 -12.10
CA LEU A 72 8.46 5.90 -12.00
C LEU A 72 8.52 4.93 -10.80
N THR A 73 7.84 5.24 -9.70
CA THR A 73 7.89 4.41 -8.47
C THR A 73 6.67 3.52 -8.27
N SER A 74 5.53 3.83 -8.90
CA SER A 74 4.25 3.19 -8.59
C SER A 74 3.56 2.55 -9.79
N ILE A 75 3.82 2.97 -11.01
CA ILE A 75 3.08 2.51 -12.19
C ILE A 75 3.25 1.02 -12.48
N SER A 76 4.38 0.42 -12.13
CA SER A 76 4.54 -1.02 -12.31
C SER A 76 3.94 -1.85 -11.17
N ALA A 77 3.61 -1.23 -10.03
CA ALA A 77 3.21 -1.93 -8.82
C ALA A 77 1.76 -1.65 -8.37
N TYR A 78 1.20 -0.49 -8.72
CA TYR A 78 -0.14 -0.08 -8.25
C TYR A 78 -1.03 0.35 -9.40
N ASP A 79 -2.31 -0.02 -9.32
CA ASP A 79 -3.31 0.26 -10.35
C ASP A 79 -4.03 1.59 -10.12
N GLU A 80 -4.16 2.01 -8.87
CA GLU A 80 -4.81 3.27 -8.49
C GLU A 80 -4.11 3.91 -7.30
N LEU A 81 -4.21 5.23 -7.21
CA LEU A 81 -3.65 6.06 -6.15
C LEU A 81 -4.61 7.18 -5.80
N PHE A 82 -4.95 7.28 -4.51
CA PHE A 82 -5.85 8.29 -3.97
C PHE A 82 -5.14 9.10 -2.89
N GLU A 83 -5.40 10.39 -2.87
CA GLU A 83 -5.18 11.26 -1.71
C GLU A 83 -6.49 11.40 -0.95
N LEU A 84 -6.47 11.15 0.36
CA LEU A 84 -7.65 11.18 1.22
C LEU A 84 -7.37 12.10 2.39
N ASN A 85 -8.23 13.10 2.60
CA ASN A 85 -8.17 14.04 3.71
C ASN A 85 -9.35 13.78 4.64
N PHE A 86 -9.11 13.19 5.81
CA PHE A 86 -10.15 12.85 6.78
C PHE A 86 -10.66 14.06 7.54
N THR A 87 -9.80 15.08 7.75
CA THR A 87 -10.19 16.31 8.44
C THR A 87 -11.18 17.13 7.61
N ARG A 88 -11.00 17.16 6.29
CA ARG A 88 -11.84 17.93 5.36
C ARG A 88 -12.95 17.08 4.72
N ASP A 89 -13.02 15.81 5.01
CA ASP A 89 -13.89 14.84 4.32
C ASP A 89 -13.79 14.94 2.79
N TYR A 90 -12.57 14.93 2.26
CA TYR A 90 -12.27 15.14 0.85
C TYR A 90 -11.36 14.04 0.31
N TYR A 91 -11.56 13.66 -0.96
CA TYR A 91 -10.65 12.77 -1.68
C TYR A 91 -10.34 13.28 -3.08
N LYS A 92 -9.21 12.83 -3.62
CA LYS A 92 -8.80 13.04 -5.01
C LYS A 92 -8.11 11.80 -5.55
N ILE A 93 -8.48 11.39 -6.78
CA ILE A 93 -7.75 10.37 -7.53
C ILE A 93 -6.52 11.03 -8.15
N LEU A 94 -5.34 10.56 -7.80
CA LEU A 94 -4.08 11.05 -8.34
C LEU A 94 -3.64 10.24 -9.56
N TYR A 95 -3.95 8.95 -9.56
CA TYR A 95 -3.65 8.03 -10.66
C TYR A 95 -4.65 6.88 -10.69
N HIS A 96 -5.00 6.42 -11.87
CA HIS A 96 -5.69 5.16 -12.10
C HIS A 96 -5.30 4.56 -13.44
N GLN A 97 -5.26 3.23 -13.52
CA GLN A 97 -5.09 2.52 -14.77
C GLN A 97 -6.41 2.52 -15.54
N GLU A 98 -6.44 3.23 -16.67
CA GLU A 98 -7.64 3.36 -17.50
C GLU A 98 -8.19 1.99 -17.94
N GLY A 99 -9.50 1.85 -17.91
CA GLY A 99 -10.20 0.66 -18.41
C GLY A 99 -10.06 -0.61 -17.56
N LYS A 100 -9.39 -0.58 -16.41
CA LYS A 100 -9.22 -1.77 -15.56
C LYS A 100 -10.36 -1.93 -14.57
N TYR A 101 -10.63 -0.93 -13.74
CA TYR A 101 -11.64 -0.97 -12.70
C TYR A 101 -12.74 0.07 -12.90
N VAL A 102 -13.89 -0.20 -12.29
CA VAL A 102 -14.90 0.85 -12.08
C VAL A 102 -14.34 1.77 -10.98
N ILE A 103 -14.33 3.07 -11.26
CA ILE A 103 -13.81 4.11 -10.38
C ILE A 103 -14.89 5.13 -10.00
N PRO A 104 -14.80 5.76 -8.81
CA PRO A 104 -15.67 6.87 -8.43
C PRO A 104 -15.33 8.13 -9.23
N ALA A 105 -16.01 9.25 -8.95
CA ALA A 105 -15.67 10.57 -9.50
C ALA A 105 -14.19 10.91 -9.19
N PRO A 106 -13.50 11.73 -10.03
CA PRO A 106 -12.09 12.06 -9.85
C PRO A 106 -11.74 12.70 -8.50
N GLU A 107 -12.68 13.44 -7.92
CA GLU A 107 -12.56 14.08 -6.61
C GLU A 107 -13.95 14.33 -6.01
N GLY A 108 -14.02 14.51 -4.69
CA GLY A 108 -15.28 14.77 -4.01
C GLY A 108 -15.23 14.50 -2.50
N THR A 109 -16.39 14.24 -1.93
CA THR A 109 -16.55 13.95 -0.48
C THR A 109 -16.13 12.53 -0.19
N LEU A 110 -15.18 12.34 0.73
CA LEU A 110 -14.60 11.05 1.08
C LEU A 110 -15.65 10.07 1.64
N SER A 111 -16.48 10.53 2.58
CA SER A 111 -17.54 9.70 3.18
C SER A 111 -18.53 9.19 2.14
N SER A 112 -18.95 10.04 1.19
CA SER A 112 -19.82 9.64 0.09
C SER A 112 -19.14 8.65 -0.86
N MET A 113 -17.85 8.84 -1.16
CA MET A 113 -17.09 7.96 -2.02
C MET A 113 -16.94 6.56 -1.37
N VAL A 114 -16.64 6.49 -0.09
CA VAL A 114 -16.52 5.20 0.62
C VAL A 114 -17.85 4.42 0.55
N GLN A 115 -18.97 5.09 0.70
CA GLN A 115 -20.30 4.48 0.59
C GLN A 115 -20.57 4.00 -0.84
N GLU A 116 -20.36 4.85 -1.86
CA GLU A 116 -20.55 4.53 -3.27
C GLU A 116 -19.67 3.33 -3.70
N VAL A 117 -18.40 3.35 -3.31
CA VAL A 117 -17.45 2.27 -3.61
C VAL A 117 -17.90 0.96 -2.96
N SER A 118 -18.35 1.00 -1.70
CA SER A 118 -18.87 -0.17 -0.99
C SER A 118 -20.09 -0.80 -1.69
N GLU A 119 -21.02 0.04 -2.17
CA GLU A 119 -22.28 -0.42 -2.76
C GLU A 119 -22.14 -0.91 -4.21
N HIS A 120 -21.25 -0.31 -4.99
CA HIS A 120 -21.22 -0.52 -6.43
C HIS A 120 -19.90 -1.12 -6.98
N MET A 121 -18.80 -1.00 -6.24
CA MET A 121 -17.46 -1.32 -6.73
C MET A 121 -16.77 -2.42 -5.93
N ILE A 122 -17.26 -2.75 -4.74
CA ILE A 122 -16.77 -3.86 -3.90
C ILE A 122 -17.76 -5.02 -3.95
N HIS A 123 -17.24 -6.25 -3.90
CA HIS A 123 -18.08 -7.45 -3.89
C HIS A 123 -19.00 -7.44 -2.66
N PRO A 124 -20.30 -7.80 -2.81
CA PRO A 124 -21.27 -7.71 -1.70
C PRO A 124 -20.84 -8.42 -0.41
N GLU A 125 -20.17 -9.56 -0.51
CA GLU A 125 -19.66 -10.28 0.68
C GLU A 125 -18.53 -9.54 1.38
N ASP A 126 -17.80 -8.65 0.71
CA ASP A 126 -16.70 -7.87 1.27
C ASP A 126 -17.13 -6.47 1.73
N ALA A 127 -18.34 -6.02 1.35
CA ALA A 127 -18.83 -4.65 1.58
C ALA A 127 -18.79 -4.26 3.07
N ARG A 128 -19.26 -5.13 3.98
CA ARG A 128 -19.22 -4.87 5.41
C ARG A 128 -17.78 -4.69 5.91
N ARG A 129 -16.87 -5.61 5.53
CA ARG A 129 -15.46 -5.57 5.91
C ARG A 129 -14.76 -4.34 5.34
N PHE A 130 -15.16 -3.90 4.15
CA PHE A 130 -14.68 -2.68 3.52
C PHE A 130 -15.08 -1.43 4.31
N LEU A 131 -16.35 -1.30 4.74
CA LEU A 131 -16.82 -0.19 5.57
C LEU A 131 -16.12 -0.16 6.95
N GLU A 132 -15.96 -1.33 7.58
CA GLU A 132 -15.21 -1.46 8.84
C GLU A 132 -13.71 -1.06 8.68
N PHE A 133 -13.12 -1.32 7.51
CA PHE A 133 -11.74 -0.90 7.20
C PHE A 133 -11.62 0.62 7.11
N TRP A 134 -12.60 1.29 6.50
CA TRP A 134 -12.61 2.74 6.29
C TRP A 134 -13.28 3.52 7.43
N GLU A 135 -13.57 2.89 8.56
CA GLU A 135 -14.10 3.59 9.72
C GLU A 135 -13.12 4.67 10.21
N PRO A 136 -13.56 5.94 10.38
CA PRO A 136 -12.68 7.05 10.76
C PRO A 136 -11.88 6.80 12.03
N GLY A 137 -12.48 6.17 13.03
CA GLY A 137 -11.82 5.83 14.30
C GLY A 137 -10.65 4.86 14.11
N ARG A 138 -10.77 3.92 13.20
CA ARG A 138 -9.70 2.98 12.86
C ARG A 138 -8.53 3.67 12.15
N ILE A 139 -8.83 4.55 11.22
CA ILE A 139 -7.81 5.34 10.50
C ILE A 139 -7.11 6.29 11.48
N ALA A 140 -7.87 7.04 12.30
CA ALA A 140 -7.31 7.94 13.31
C ALA A 140 -6.40 7.20 14.31
N SER A 141 -6.80 6.00 14.76
CA SER A 141 -5.97 5.15 15.61
C SER A 141 -4.64 4.76 14.95
N CYS A 142 -4.68 4.41 13.65
CA CYS A 142 -3.48 4.09 12.87
C CYS A 142 -2.55 5.32 12.70
N LEU A 143 -3.14 6.51 12.55
CA LEU A 143 -2.39 7.77 12.41
C LEU A 143 -1.71 8.20 13.72
N SER A 144 -2.37 7.97 14.86
CA SER A 144 -1.89 8.41 16.18
C SER A 144 -0.85 7.49 16.82
N ASP A 145 -0.72 6.23 16.39
CA ASP A 145 0.23 5.29 16.97
C ASP A 145 1.67 5.60 16.51
N GLN A 146 2.49 6.08 17.46
CA GLN A 146 3.89 6.44 17.22
C GLN A 146 4.83 5.22 17.10
N HIS A 147 4.38 4.02 17.46
CA HIS A 147 5.22 2.82 17.58
C HIS A 147 4.85 1.70 16.60
N ALA A 148 3.66 1.74 15.99
CA ALA A 148 3.24 0.74 15.02
C ALA A 148 3.69 1.09 13.59
N SER A 149 3.77 0.08 12.75
CA SER A 149 3.86 0.27 11.31
C SER A 149 2.63 1.07 10.86
N ARG A 150 2.81 2.34 10.51
CA ARG A 150 1.75 3.27 10.08
C ARG A 150 1.11 2.89 8.74
N ILE A 151 1.12 1.61 8.40
CA ILE A 151 0.55 1.11 7.15
C ILE A 151 -0.65 0.24 7.49
N LEU A 152 -1.81 0.65 7.00
CA LEU A 152 -3.01 -0.15 7.07
C LEU A 152 -3.20 -0.89 5.75
N LYS A 153 -3.43 -2.21 5.79
CA LYS A 153 -3.66 -3.02 4.61
C LYS A 153 -5.01 -3.73 4.71
N GLY A 154 -5.81 -3.64 3.65
CA GLY A 154 -7.04 -4.38 3.46
C GLY A 154 -7.05 -5.07 2.10
N GLU A 155 -7.70 -6.24 2.00
CA GLU A 155 -7.81 -7.00 0.75
C GLU A 155 -9.28 -7.24 0.45
N PHE A 156 -9.73 -6.84 -0.74
CA PHE A 156 -11.14 -6.85 -1.14
C PHE A 156 -11.26 -7.26 -2.60
N ARG A 157 -12.43 -7.81 -2.98
CA ARG A 157 -12.76 -8.02 -4.39
C ARG A 157 -13.36 -6.74 -4.97
N LYS A 158 -12.67 -6.15 -5.93
CA LYS A 158 -13.08 -4.93 -6.64
C LYS A 158 -13.63 -5.26 -8.03
N ARG A 159 -14.62 -4.49 -8.48
CA ARG A 159 -15.29 -4.66 -9.76
C ARG A 159 -14.44 -4.12 -10.89
N LYS A 160 -14.18 -4.95 -11.91
CA LYS A 160 -13.58 -4.52 -13.18
C LYS A 160 -14.62 -3.91 -14.09
N VAL A 161 -14.15 -3.17 -15.11
CA VAL A 161 -15.02 -2.55 -16.12
C VAL A 161 -15.84 -3.60 -16.90
N ASP A 162 -15.30 -4.80 -17.09
CA ASP A 162 -15.99 -5.93 -17.74
C ASP A 162 -17.05 -6.60 -16.85
N GLY A 163 -17.23 -6.12 -15.62
CA GLY A 163 -18.18 -6.64 -14.65
C GLY A 163 -17.65 -7.81 -13.78
N THR A 164 -16.47 -8.31 -14.06
CA THR A 164 -15.83 -9.37 -13.24
C THR A 164 -15.24 -8.80 -11.95
N TRP A 165 -14.91 -9.69 -11.02
CA TRP A 165 -14.31 -9.35 -9.73
C TRP A 165 -12.82 -9.71 -9.71
N CYS A 166 -12.03 -8.88 -9.08
CA CYS A 166 -10.59 -9.05 -8.93
C CYS A 166 -10.16 -8.75 -7.50
N TRP A 167 -9.32 -9.57 -6.93
CA TRP A 167 -8.71 -9.29 -5.64
C TRP A 167 -7.75 -8.12 -5.73
N VAL A 168 -7.96 -7.12 -4.89
CA VAL A 168 -7.07 -5.97 -4.74
C VAL A 168 -6.62 -5.81 -3.30
N ALA A 169 -5.39 -5.37 -3.10
CA ALA A 169 -4.90 -4.85 -1.82
C ALA A 169 -5.07 -3.33 -1.81
N GLN A 170 -5.66 -2.82 -0.75
CA GLN A 170 -5.67 -1.39 -0.42
C GLN A 170 -4.64 -1.14 0.68
N ILE A 171 -3.67 -0.30 0.39
CA ILE A 171 -2.57 0.02 1.29
C ILE A 171 -2.68 1.51 1.62
N VAL A 172 -2.97 1.81 2.88
CA VAL A 172 -3.14 3.17 3.38
C VAL A 172 -1.89 3.58 4.15
N VAL A 173 -1.29 4.69 3.74
CA VAL A 173 -0.06 5.23 4.32
C VAL A 173 -0.34 6.67 4.75
N PRO A 174 -0.14 7.01 6.03
CA PRO A 174 -0.27 8.39 6.48
C PRO A 174 0.78 9.27 5.82
N ILE A 175 0.33 10.45 5.42
CA ILE A 175 1.21 11.51 4.96
C ILE A 175 1.47 12.43 6.15
N LEU A 176 2.74 12.66 6.46
CA LEU A 176 3.09 13.71 7.40
C LEU A 176 2.86 15.06 6.71
N SER A 177 1.63 15.58 6.78
CA SER A 177 1.33 16.90 6.24
C SER A 177 1.91 17.97 7.16
N GLY A 178 2.42 19.05 6.56
CA GLY A 178 2.93 20.18 7.34
C GLY A 178 1.85 21.13 7.87
N ALA A 179 0.60 20.88 7.57
CA ALA A 179 -0.52 21.53 8.24
C ALA A 179 -0.75 20.77 9.57
N GLU A 180 -0.55 21.45 10.69
CA GLU A 180 -0.50 20.85 12.04
C GLU A 180 -1.80 20.11 12.45
N ASP A 181 -2.89 20.22 11.67
CA ASP A 181 -4.21 19.69 12.01
C ASP A 181 -4.91 18.90 10.86
N GLU A 182 -4.18 18.42 9.85
CA GLU A 182 -4.83 17.68 8.77
C GLU A 182 -4.39 16.21 8.71
N ASP A 183 -5.37 15.31 8.84
CA ASP A 183 -5.20 13.86 8.68
C ASP A 183 -5.28 13.49 7.18
N ILE A 184 -4.15 13.50 6.50
CA ILE A 184 -4.05 13.11 5.09
C ILE A 184 -3.37 11.75 4.97
N VAL A 185 -3.94 10.89 4.14
CA VAL A 185 -3.35 9.59 3.82
C VAL A 185 -3.31 9.38 2.31
N MET A 186 -2.36 8.55 1.88
CA MET A 186 -2.34 7.99 0.53
C MET A 186 -2.90 6.58 0.56
N CYS A 187 -3.83 6.28 -0.34
CA CYS A 187 -4.31 4.93 -0.56
C CYS A 187 -3.83 4.41 -1.90
N PHE A 188 -3.09 3.31 -1.85
CA PHE A 188 -2.59 2.59 -3.01
C PHE A 188 -3.45 1.35 -3.23
N ILE A 189 -3.88 1.12 -4.47
CA ILE A 189 -4.62 -0.09 -4.86
C ILE A 189 -3.77 -0.92 -5.80
N GLN A 190 -3.60 -2.19 -5.47
CA GLN A 190 -2.79 -3.15 -6.20
C GLN A 190 -3.60 -4.40 -6.52
N ASP A 191 -3.53 -4.86 -7.77
CA ASP A 191 -4.04 -6.18 -8.16
C ASP A 191 -3.23 -7.30 -7.49
N ILE A 192 -3.92 -8.14 -6.75
CA ILE A 192 -3.33 -9.31 -6.09
C ILE A 192 -4.00 -10.63 -6.51
N ASP A 193 -4.74 -10.62 -7.61
CA ASP A 193 -5.53 -11.77 -8.07
C ASP A 193 -4.64 -12.99 -8.39
N GLU A 194 -3.51 -12.74 -9.05
CA GLU A 194 -2.54 -13.80 -9.34
C GLU A 194 -1.89 -14.34 -8.05
N GLN A 195 -1.58 -13.46 -7.09
CA GLN A 195 -1.06 -13.88 -5.80
C GLN A 195 -2.07 -14.76 -5.07
N LYS A 196 -3.35 -14.36 -5.02
CA LYS A 196 -4.43 -15.14 -4.39
C LYS A 196 -4.61 -16.51 -5.03
N ARG A 197 -4.60 -16.57 -6.35
CA ARG A 197 -4.67 -17.86 -7.07
C ARG A 197 -3.50 -18.78 -6.76
N ARG A 198 -2.30 -18.23 -6.62
CA ARG A 198 -1.11 -19.01 -6.23
C ARG A 198 -1.24 -19.52 -4.79
N GLU A 199 -1.69 -18.67 -3.86
CA GLU A 199 -1.91 -19.03 -2.47
C GLU A 199 -2.96 -20.16 -2.35
N GLU A 200 -4.08 -20.06 -3.06
CA GLU A 200 -5.14 -21.08 -3.11
C GLU A 200 -4.62 -22.41 -3.70
N SER A 201 -3.85 -22.34 -4.78
CA SER A 201 -3.25 -23.52 -5.40
C SER A 201 -2.26 -24.23 -4.46
N LEU A 202 -1.45 -23.47 -3.74
CA LEU A 202 -0.52 -24.01 -2.74
C LEU A 202 -1.26 -24.60 -1.53
N ALA A 203 -2.31 -23.95 -1.05
CA ALA A 203 -3.13 -24.44 0.05
C ALA A 203 -3.82 -25.76 -0.33
N LEU A 204 -4.38 -25.85 -1.54
CA LEU A 204 -4.97 -27.08 -2.06
C LEU A 204 -3.93 -28.20 -2.19
N GLY A 205 -2.74 -27.87 -2.73
CA GLY A 205 -1.63 -28.84 -2.83
C GLY A 205 -1.19 -29.38 -1.47
N ASN A 206 -1.10 -28.52 -0.46
CA ASN A 206 -0.77 -28.92 0.92
C ASN A 206 -1.87 -29.79 1.53
N GLN A 207 -3.15 -29.41 1.36
CA GLN A 207 -4.27 -30.22 1.86
C GLN A 207 -4.30 -31.60 1.24
N LEU A 208 -4.16 -31.71 -0.09
CA LEU A 208 -4.07 -33.01 -0.78
C LEU A 208 -2.86 -33.83 -0.31
N THR A 209 -1.77 -33.17 0.06
CA THR A 209 -0.57 -33.83 0.62
C THR A 209 -0.82 -34.35 2.03
N GLU A 210 -1.51 -33.61 2.88
CA GLU A 210 -1.90 -34.04 4.24
C GLU A 210 -2.90 -35.17 4.21
N GLU A 211 -3.84 -35.16 3.27
CA GLU A 211 -4.79 -36.26 3.02
C GLU A 211 -4.12 -37.48 2.37
N GLY A 212 -2.84 -37.41 2.05
CA GLY A 212 -2.08 -38.52 1.44
C GLY A 212 -2.38 -38.70 -0.05
N LEU A 213 -2.91 -37.68 -0.71
CA LEU A 213 -3.16 -37.68 -2.15
C LEU A 213 -1.99 -37.04 -2.92
N ASP A 214 -1.83 -37.41 -4.16
CA ASP A 214 -0.91 -36.77 -5.09
C ASP A 214 -1.52 -35.45 -5.60
N PRO A 215 -0.84 -34.30 -5.46
CA PRO A 215 -1.41 -32.99 -5.77
C PRO A 215 -1.67 -32.76 -7.26
N ILE A 216 -1.05 -33.55 -8.16
CA ILE A 216 -1.23 -33.42 -9.62
C ILE A 216 -2.35 -34.31 -10.12
N THR A 217 -2.40 -35.54 -9.64
CA THR A 217 -3.31 -36.56 -10.15
C THR A 217 -4.53 -36.78 -9.26
N GLY A 218 -4.52 -36.29 -8.01
CA GLY A 218 -5.57 -36.55 -7.01
C GLY A 218 -5.63 -38.00 -6.53
N LEU A 219 -4.69 -38.82 -6.95
CA LEU A 219 -4.67 -40.25 -6.57
C LEU A 219 -3.97 -40.44 -5.22
N CYS A 220 -4.41 -41.50 -4.53
CA CYS A 220 -3.80 -41.85 -3.24
C CYS A 220 -2.31 -42.20 -3.41
N ARG A 221 -1.44 -41.58 -2.61
CA ARG A 221 -0.01 -41.88 -2.64
C ARG A 221 0.24 -43.33 -2.19
N ARG A 222 1.23 -43.98 -2.80
CA ARG A 222 1.54 -45.38 -2.60
C ARG A 222 1.57 -45.83 -1.12
N PRO A 223 2.17 -45.10 -0.16
CA PRO A 223 2.19 -45.51 1.25
C PRO A 223 0.77 -45.51 1.88
N VAL A 224 -0.07 -44.55 1.51
CA VAL A 224 -1.44 -44.42 2.03
C VAL A 224 -2.35 -45.48 1.40
N PHE A 225 -2.20 -45.73 0.10
CA PHE A 225 -2.91 -46.82 -0.61
C PHE A 225 -2.64 -48.19 0.03
N PHE A 226 -1.37 -48.53 0.30
CA PHE A 226 -1.07 -49.81 0.94
C PHE A 226 -1.58 -49.90 2.38
N ARG A 227 -1.62 -48.81 3.13
CA ARG A 227 -2.16 -48.80 4.49
C ARG A 227 -3.69 -49.03 4.49
N GLN A 228 -4.38 -48.38 3.57
CA GLN A 228 -5.84 -48.55 3.41
C GLN A 228 -6.21 -49.93 2.87
N SER A 229 -5.51 -50.41 1.81
CA SER A 229 -5.78 -51.73 1.25
C SER A 229 -5.49 -52.86 2.23
N ALA A 230 -4.48 -52.75 3.09
CA ALA A 230 -4.20 -53.72 4.14
C ALA A 230 -5.32 -53.80 5.21
N ALA A 231 -6.12 -52.75 5.37
CA ALA A 231 -7.29 -52.75 6.27
C ALA A 231 -8.49 -53.48 5.69
N PHE A 232 -8.59 -53.62 4.36
CA PHE A 232 -9.66 -54.32 3.67
C PHE A 232 -9.38 -55.84 3.49
N LEU A 233 -8.15 -56.26 3.73
CA LEU A 233 -7.73 -57.66 3.60
C LEU A 233 -7.76 -58.44 4.93
N LYS A 234 -8.26 -57.82 6.00
CA LYS A 234 -8.56 -58.44 7.29
C LYS A 234 -10.07 -58.64 7.44
#